data_132a5bd5fe6b160d7a5a017fe5a412e7
#
_entry.id   132a5bd5fe6b160d7a5a017fe5a412e7
#
_cell.length_a   1.000
_cell.length_b   1.000
_cell.length_c   1.000
_cell.angle_alpha   90.00
_cell.angle_beta   90.00
_cell.angle_gamma   90.00
#
_symmetry.space_group_name_H-M   'P 1'
#
loop_
_entity.id
_entity.type
_entity.pdbx_description
1 polymer ?
#
loop_
_entity_poly.entity_id
_entity_poly.type
_entity_poly.pdbx_seq_one_letter_code
_entity_poly.pdbx_strand_id
1 'polypeptide(L)'
;TNEILEKDEGHKLYPYLYETGFSVSQSRGLIALGLFKDWDDIRNSPTQNTWGSVEPGDIKYKDVNGDGVINNNDRVAVGNTNRPSFVYGMGISANWKGLDASVHFQGTGKSSFFINGVLVHPFSRGTWGNVSTDVVNSSRWISRDISGDPATENPNAVYPRLKFGGENNVNNNQYSTHWLRNGSYLRLKTVEIGYTLPKNIVSKIRFSKIRLFFTGTNLLTFSKFKLWDPEPRSNDGSFYPITKSVTFGLNISL
;
A
#
# COMPACT_ATOMS: atom_id res chain seq x y z
N THR A 1 -14.87 8.74 13.02
CA THR A 1 -15.41 7.64 12.20
C THR A 1 -16.56 8.19 11.39
N ASN A 2 -16.64 7.86 10.13
CA ASN A 2 -17.83 8.13 9.33
C ASN A 2 -18.54 6.80 9.04
N GLU A 3 -19.85 6.84 8.98
CA GLU A 3 -20.70 5.68 8.73
C GLU A 3 -21.88 6.13 7.88
N ILE A 4 -22.26 5.34 6.92
CA ILE A 4 -23.46 5.56 6.11
C ILE A 4 -24.64 5.11 6.95
N LEU A 5 -25.42 6.07 7.47
CA LEU A 5 -26.59 5.77 8.28
C LEU A 5 -27.79 5.38 7.42
N GLU A 6 -27.91 6.01 6.25
CA GLU A 6 -28.99 5.76 5.29
C GLU A 6 -28.49 5.98 3.87
N LYS A 7 -28.84 5.11 2.97
CA LYS A 7 -28.57 5.18 1.54
C LYS A 7 -29.70 4.50 0.77
N ASP A 8 -30.16 5.13 -0.29
CA ASP A 8 -31.08 4.46 -1.23
C ASP A 8 -30.30 3.39 -2.00
N GLU A 9 -30.53 2.15 -1.62
CA GLU A 9 -29.87 0.97 -2.19
C GLU A 9 -30.94 -0.02 -2.63
N GLY A 10 -30.81 -0.50 -3.87
CA GLY A 10 -31.63 -1.60 -4.36
C GLY A 10 -31.47 -2.84 -3.45
N HIS A 11 -32.49 -3.70 -3.45
CA HIS A 11 -32.47 -4.93 -2.67
C HIS A 11 -31.19 -5.75 -2.90
N LYS A 12 -30.51 -6.12 -1.84
CA LYS A 12 -29.34 -6.99 -1.85
C LYS A 12 -29.68 -8.36 -1.28
N LEU A 13 -29.08 -9.39 -1.88
CA LEU A 13 -29.36 -10.77 -1.49
C LEU A 13 -28.91 -11.09 -0.06
N TYR A 14 -27.83 -10.46 0.38
CA TYR A 14 -27.23 -10.66 1.70
C TYR A 14 -27.01 -9.34 2.43
N PRO A 15 -27.21 -9.27 3.77
CA PRO A 15 -27.07 -8.04 4.55
C PRO A 15 -25.69 -7.38 4.44
N TYR A 16 -24.63 -8.18 4.36
CA TYR A 16 -23.25 -7.66 4.27
C TYR A 16 -22.94 -7.00 2.92
N LEU A 17 -23.78 -7.13 1.91
CA LEU A 17 -23.61 -6.47 0.61
C LEU A 17 -24.09 -5.00 0.62
N TYR A 18 -24.88 -4.59 1.60
CA TYR A 18 -25.28 -3.19 1.74
C TYR A 18 -24.10 -2.31 2.12
N GLU A 19 -24.12 -1.06 1.65
CA GLU A 19 -23.13 -0.06 2.06
C GLU A 19 -23.54 0.64 3.37
N THR A 20 -24.85 0.70 3.65
CA THR A 20 -25.38 1.19 4.92
C THR A 20 -24.79 0.41 6.10
N GLY A 21 -24.39 1.11 7.14
CA GLY A 21 -23.68 0.54 8.29
C GLY A 21 -22.15 0.46 8.13
N PHE A 22 -21.62 0.82 6.96
CA PHE A 22 -20.18 0.87 6.71
C PHE A 22 -19.70 2.31 6.49
N SER A 23 -18.41 2.50 6.59
CA SER A 23 -17.79 3.80 6.29
C SER A 23 -17.93 4.16 4.81
N VAL A 24 -18.07 5.45 4.51
CA VAL A 24 -18.00 5.96 3.14
C VAL A 24 -16.67 5.52 2.51
N SER A 25 -16.72 4.98 1.30
CA SER A 25 -15.54 4.43 0.59
C SER A 25 -14.90 3.22 1.30
N GLN A 26 -15.68 2.42 2.03
CA GLN A 26 -15.23 1.14 2.56
C GLN A 26 -14.75 0.24 1.42
N SER A 27 -13.53 -0.26 1.52
CA SER A 27 -12.98 -1.23 0.56
C SER A 27 -13.75 -2.54 0.65
N ARG A 28 -14.12 -3.10 -0.51
CA ARG A 28 -14.79 -4.39 -0.62
C ARG A 28 -14.01 -5.32 -1.54
N GLY A 29 -13.91 -6.57 -1.18
CA GLY A 29 -13.17 -7.57 -1.95
C GLY A 29 -13.41 -8.97 -1.44
N LEU A 30 -12.85 -9.93 -2.14
CA LEU A 30 -12.87 -11.33 -1.78
C LEU A 30 -11.88 -11.60 -0.64
N ILE A 31 -12.16 -12.59 0.19
CA ILE A 31 -11.22 -13.07 1.20
C ILE A 31 -10.35 -14.15 0.56
N ALA A 32 -9.06 -13.88 0.38
CA ALA A 32 -8.10 -14.86 -0.09
C ALA A 32 -7.70 -15.81 1.06
N LEU A 33 -7.70 -17.10 0.77
CA LEU A 33 -7.30 -18.17 1.70
C LEU A 33 -5.87 -18.68 1.46
N GLY A 34 -5.19 -18.14 0.46
CA GLY A 34 -3.89 -18.58 -0.03
C GLY A 34 -3.96 -18.95 -1.50
N LEU A 35 -3.07 -19.82 -1.95
CA LEU A 35 -3.06 -20.32 -3.31
C LEU A 35 -3.55 -21.79 -3.32
N PHE A 36 -4.22 -22.19 -4.40
CA PHE A 36 -4.56 -23.59 -4.61
C PHE A 36 -3.28 -24.43 -4.65
N LYS A 37 -3.28 -25.49 -3.85
CA LYS A 37 -2.13 -26.37 -3.70
C LYS A 37 -1.96 -27.29 -4.92
N ASP A 38 -3.05 -27.95 -5.29
CA ASP A 38 -3.10 -28.97 -6.33
C ASP A 38 -4.53 -29.12 -6.88
N TRP A 39 -4.73 -30.02 -7.84
CA TRP A 39 -6.02 -30.31 -8.44
C TRP A 39 -7.03 -30.91 -7.45
N ASP A 40 -6.56 -31.65 -6.41
CA ASP A 40 -7.43 -32.19 -5.37
C ASP A 40 -7.99 -31.06 -4.49
N ASP A 41 -7.16 -30.09 -4.14
CA ASP A 41 -7.59 -28.90 -3.43
C ASP A 41 -8.65 -28.10 -4.22
N ILE A 42 -8.49 -27.98 -5.55
CA ILE A 42 -9.49 -27.33 -6.41
C ILE A 42 -10.80 -28.13 -6.41
N ARG A 43 -10.74 -29.46 -6.61
CA ARG A 43 -11.94 -30.32 -6.65
C ARG A 43 -12.73 -30.34 -5.34
N ASN A 44 -12.03 -30.22 -4.22
CA ASN A 44 -12.63 -30.23 -2.87
C ASN A 44 -12.99 -28.82 -2.34
N SER A 45 -12.88 -27.79 -3.18
CA SER A 45 -13.21 -26.40 -2.84
C SER A 45 -14.49 -25.95 -3.54
N PRO A 46 -15.15 -24.87 -3.05
CA PRO A 46 -16.24 -24.25 -3.77
C PRO A 46 -15.85 -23.90 -5.22
N THR A 47 -16.81 -24.02 -6.13
CA THR A 47 -16.57 -23.76 -7.55
C THR A 47 -16.12 -22.31 -7.77
N GLN A 48 -14.94 -22.12 -8.35
CA GLN A 48 -14.33 -20.81 -8.58
C GLN A 48 -14.04 -20.62 -10.07
N ASN A 49 -15.08 -20.48 -10.88
CA ASN A 49 -14.98 -20.34 -12.33
C ASN A 49 -15.62 -19.06 -12.87
N THR A 50 -16.18 -18.21 -12.02
CA THR A 50 -16.83 -16.95 -12.39
C THR A 50 -15.90 -16.02 -13.19
N TRP A 51 -14.61 -16.06 -12.92
CA TRP A 51 -13.58 -15.25 -13.59
C TRP A 51 -12.59 -16.10 -14.39
N GLY A 52 -13.07 -17.19 -14.96
CA GLY A 52 -12.26 -18.14 -15.74
C GLY A 52 -11.85 -19.38 -14.95
N SER A 53 -11.28 -20.35 -15.65
CA SER A 53 -10.78 -21.57 -15.01
C SER A 53 -9.62 -21.30 -14.10
N VAL A 54 -9.59 -22.00 -12.96
CA VAL A 54 -8.48 -21.96 -11.99
C VAL A 54 -7.61 -23.21 -12.09
N GLU A 55 -6.36 -23.05 -11.73
CA GLU A 55 -5.35 -24.11 -11.73
C GLU A 55 -4.52 -24.02 -10.43
N PRO A 56 -3.75 -25.06 -10.07
CA PRO A 56 -2.84 -24.97 -8.92
C PRO A 56 -1.94 -23.74 -8.99
N GLY A 57 -1.78 -23.04 -7.85
CA GLY A 57 -1.05 -21.77 -7.76
C GLY A 57 -1.88 -20.53 -8.03
N ASP A 58 -3.15 -20.65 -8.42
CA ASP A 58 -4.08 -19.53 -8.48
C ASP A 58 -4.62 -19.19 -7.07
N ILE A 59 -5.06 -17.93 -6.88
CA ILE A 59 -5.60 -17.49 -5.59
C ILE A 59 -6.93 -18.19 -5.32
N LYS A 60 -7.02 -18.82 -4.15
CA LYS A 60 -8.21 -19.47 -3.61
C LYS A 60 -9.00 -18.47 -2.77
N TYR A 61 -10.30 -18.34 -3.02
CA TYR A 61 -11.16 -17.43 -2.29
C TYR A 61 -12.13 -18.17 -1.36
N LYS A 62 -12.59 -17.45 -0.33
CA LYS A 62 -13.57 -17.94 0.63
C LYS A 62 -14.97 -17.78 0.06
N ASP A 63 -15.74 -18.85 0.10
CA ASP A 63 -17.19 -18.81 -0.02
C ASP A 63 -17.77 -18.24 1.29
N VAL A 64 -18.34 -17.05 1.20
CA VAL A 64 -18.83 -16.32 2.38
C VAL A 64 -20.29 -16.66 2.66
N ASN A 65 -21.08 -16.88 1.61
CA ASN A 65 -22.50 -17.18 1.73
C ASN A 65 -22.81 -18.68 1.84
N GLY A 66 -21.84 -19.56 1.56
CA GLY A 66 -21.98 -20.99 1.67
C GLY A 66 -22.79 -21.63 0.53
N ASP A 67 -22.88 -20.96 -0.64
CA ASP A 67 -23.65 -21.46 -1.79
C ASP A 67 -22.84 -22.44 -2.68
N GLY A 68 -21.58 -22.66 -2.37
CA GLY A 68 -20.67 -23.54 -3.10
C GLY A 68 -20.07 -22.92 -4.37
N VAL A 69 -20.28 -21.62 -4.61
CA VAL A 69 -19.79 -20.91 -5.80
C VAL A 69 -19.16 -19.58 -5.44
N ILE A 70 -17.92 -19.36 -5.82
CA ILE A 70 -17.25 -18.07 -5.61
C ILE A 70 -17.66 -17.08 -6.68
N ASN A 71 -18.29 -15.98 -6.27
CA ASN A 71 -18.77 -14.94 -7.17
C ASN A 71 -18.80 -13.55 -6.50
N ASN A 72 -19.53 -12.58 -7.10
CA ASN A 72 -19.62 -11.23 -6.52
C ASN A 72 -20.38 -11.16 -5.20
N ASN A 73 -21.19 -12.18 -4.86
CA ASN A 73 -21.88 -12.26 -3.57
C ASN A 73 -20.92 -12.56 -2.42
N ASP A 74 -19.69 -13.02 -2.69
CA ASP A 74 -18.65 -13.27 -1.67
C ASP A 74 -17.80 -12.03 -1.37
N ARG A 75 -18.10 -10.89 -2.00
CA ARG A 75 -17.39 -9.65 -1.71
C ARG A 75 -17.88 -9.01 -0.43
N VAL A 76 -16.99 -8.91 0.53
CA VAL A 76 -17.26 -8.32 1.85
C VAL A 76 -16.46 -7.06 2.08
N ALA A 77 -16.80 -6.31 3.11
CA ALA A 77 -15.97 -5.22 3.60
C ALA A 77 -14.64 -5.77 4.11
N VAL A 78 -13.52 -5.26 3.60
CA VAL A 78 -12.17 -5.70 3.95
C VAL A 78 -11.29 -4.51 4.32
N GLY A 79 -10.43 -4.71 5.32
CA GLY A 79 -9.49 -3.68 5.78
C GLY A 79 -10.15 -2.38 6.24
N ASN A 80 -9.44 -1.29 6.05
CA ASN A 80 -9.93 0.07 6.32
C ASN A 80 -10.34 0.76 5.01
N THR A 81 -10.87 1.97 5.12
CA THR A 81 -11.14 2.81 3.96
C THR A 81 -9.84 3.22 3.26
N ASN A 82 -9.92 3.53 1.98
CA ASN A 82 -8.78 4.09 1.24
C ASN A 82 -8.36 5.46 1.83
N ARG A 83 -9.31 6.28 2.27
CA ARG A 83 -9.00 7.53 2.99
C ARG A 83 -8.65 7.20 4.43
N PRO A 84 -7.54 7.75 4.97
CA PRO A 84 -7.17 7.52 6.36
C PRO A 84 -8.26 7.96 7.33
N SER A 85 -8.54 7.14 8.34
CA SER A 85 -9.50 7.52 9.38
C SER A 85 -8.96 8.63 10.28
N PHE A 86 -7.64 8.78 10.37
CA PHE A 86 -7.01 9.90 11.07
C PHE A 86 -5.67 10.27 10.44
N VAL A 87 -5.37 11.56 10.53
CA VAL A 87 -4.07 12.14 10.18
C VAL A 87 -3.54 12.79 11.45
N TYR A 88 -2.26 12.61 11.72
CA TYR A 88 -1.63 13.15 12.91
C TYR A 88 -0.29 13.80 12.58
N GLY A 89 0.08 14.79 13.39
CA GLY A 89 1.37 15.44 13.33
C GLY A 89 1.89 15.71 14.73
N MET A 90 3.20 15.63 14.89
CA MET A 90 3.89 15.98 16.13
C MET A 90 5.21 16.65 15.82
N GLY A 91 5.57 17.64 16.63
CA GLY A 91 6.82 18.35 16.47
C GLY A 91 7.42 18.75 17.80
N ILE A 92 8.74 18.82 17.82
CA ILE A 92 9.51 19.30 18.95
C ILE A 92 10.51 20.32 18.43
N SER A 93 10.68 21.43 19.15
CA SER A 93 11.74 22.41 18.91
C SER A 93 12.47 22.75 20.18
N ALA A 94 13.76 23.02 20.07
CA ALA A 94 14.60 23.40 21.19
C ALA A 94 15.60 24.48 20.76
N ASN A 95 15.93 25.37 21.70
CA ASN A 95 16.94 26.41 21.51
C ASN A 95 17.91 26.40 22.69
N TRP A 96 19.20 26.42 22.40
CA TRP A 96 20.22 26.45 23.42
C TRP A 96 21.51 27.14 22.96
N LYS A 97 21.87 28.22 23.58
CA LYS A 97 23.15 28.95 23.33
C LYS A 97 23.44 29.24 21.85
N GLY A 98 22.42 29.67 21.10
CA GLY A 98 22.53 29.96 19.67
C GLY A 98 22.28 28.78 18.75
N LEU A 99 22.27 27.55 19.25
CA LEU A 99 21.81 26.38 18.51
C LEU A 99 20.27 26.32 18.59
N ASP A 100 19.61 26.12 17.46
CA ASP A 100 18.19 25.83 17.36
C ASP A 100 17.98 24.55 16.56
N ALA A 101 17.06 23.74 16.99
CA ALA A 101 16.69 22.50 16.31
C ALA A 101 15.19 22.28 16.36
N SER A 102 14.61 21.83 15.27
CA SER A 102 13.23 21.42 15.21
C SER A 102 13.06 20.15 14.40
N VAL A 103 12.11 19.34 14.82
CA VAL A 103 11.74 18.10 14.14
C VAL A 103 10.22 18.04 14.05
N HIS A 104 9.70 17.72 12.86
CA HIS A 104 8.26 17.57 12.64
C HIS A 104 8.00 16.23 11.94
N PHE A 105 7.10 15.45 12.54
CA PHE A 105 6.58 14.21 11.99
C PHE A 105 5.13 14.38 11.55
N GLN A 106 4.77 13.72 10.48
CA GLN A 106 3.39 13.60 10.00
C GLN A 106 3.10 12.16 9.64
N GLY A 107 1.90 11.70 9.94
CA GLY A 107 1.51 10.33 9.60
C GLY A 107 0.01 10.18 9.42
N THR A 108 -0.36 9.00 8.95
CA THR A 108 -1.75 8.59 8.77
C THR A 108 -1.97 7.21 9.38
N GLY A 109 -3.20 6.96 9.84
CA GLY A 109 -3.57 5.67 10.40
C GLY A 109 -4.91 5.16 9.89
N LYS A 110 -5.10 3.86 10.01
CA LYS A 110 -6.30 3.15 9.56
C LYS A 110 -6.66 3.48 8.11
N SER A 111 -5.74 3.19 7.20
CA SER A 111 -5.93 3.27 5.76
C SER A 111 -5.54 1.96 5.11
N SER A 112 -6.29 1.54 4.11
CA SER A 112 -5.98 0.37 3.29
C SER A 112 -6.31 0.67 1.83
N PHE A 113 -5.55 0.10 0.91
CA PHE A 113 -5.80 0.23 -0.51
C PHE A 113 -5.41 -1.06 -1.25
N PHE A 114 -6.08 -1.33 -2.35
CA PHE A 114 -5.69 -2.43 -3.22
C PHE A 114 -4.57 -2.00 -4.15
N ILE A 115 -3.56 -2.85 -4.27
CA ILE A 115 -2.58 -2.71 -5.34
C ILE A 115 -3.08 -3.44 -6.59
N ASN A 116 -2.91 -2.84 -7.75
CA ASN A 116 -3.32 -3.40 -9.03
C ASN A 116 -2.50 -2.81 -10.18
N GLY A 117 -2.86 -3.14 -11.42
CA GLY A 117 -2.23 -2.58 -12.61
C GLY A 117 -0.99 -3.33 -13.08
N VAL A 118 -0.41 -2.84 -14.16
CA VAL A 118 0.66 -3.55 -14.90
C VAL A 118 1.96 -3.73 -14.13
N LEU A 119 2.24 -2.89 -13.14
CA LEU A 119 3.42 -3.01 -12.29
C LEU A 119 3.25 -4.09 -11.20
N VAL A 120 2.00 -4.46 -10.88
CA VAL A 120 1.68 -5.41 -9.81
C VAL A 120 1.30 -6.77 -10.38
N HIS A 121 0.48 -6.77 -11.43
CA HIS A 121 -0.04 -7.98 -12.07
C HIS A 121 0.79 -8.28 -13.33
N PRO A 122 1.72 -9.23 -13.27
CA PRO A 122 2.54 -9.61 -14.41
C PRO A 122 1.68 -10.02 -15.59
N PHE A 123 2.08 -9.63 -16.78
CA PHE A 123 1.41 -9.94 -18.06
C PHE A 123 -0.06 -9.51 -18.15
N SER A 124 -0.49 -8.57 -17.31
CA SER A 124 -1.90 -8.15 -17.21
C SER A 124 -2.46 -7.46 -18.46
N ARG A 125 -1.61 -7.09 -19.41
CA ARG A 125 -1.99 -6.52 -20.72
C ARG A 125 -1.42 -7.31 -21.89
N GLY A 126 -1.44 -8.64 -21.81
CA GLY A 126 -0.85 -9.49 -22.84
C GLY A 126 0.65 -9.23 -23.01
N THR A 127 1.06 -8.78 -24.20
CA THR A 127 2.48 -8.50 -24.51
C THR A 127 3.05 -7.24 -23.84
N TRP A 128 2.22 -6.42 -23.19
CA TRP A 128 2.61 -5.13 -22.61
C TRP A 128 2.98 -5.20 -21.12
N GLY A 129 2.65 -6.29 -20.46
CA GLY A 129 2.90 -6.44 -19.03
C GLY A 129 4.28 -7.04 -18.75
N ASN A 130 5.20 -6.22 -18.23
CA ASN A 130 6.47 -6.72 -17.72
C ASN A 130 6.30 -7.35 -16.33
N VAL A 131 7.25 -8.19 -15.94
CA VAL A 131 7.36 -8.74 -14.59
C VAL A 131 8.24 -7.79 -13.78
N SER A 132 7.74 -7.29 -12.65
CA SER A 132 8.52 -6.44 -11.78
C SER A 132 9.63 -7.25 -11.08
N THR A 133 10.73 -6.57 -10.72
CA THR A 133 11.82 -7.20 -9.95
C THR A 133 11.36 -7.73 -8.60
N ASP A 134 10.32 -7.14 -8.01
CA ASP A 134 9.74 -7.62 -6.76
C ASP A 134 9.11 -9.02 -6.94
N VAL A 135 8.39 -9.26 -8.03
CA VAL A 135 7.83 -10.58 -8.36
C VAL A 135 8.93 -11.60 -8.64
N VAL A 136 10.03 -11.18 -9.28
CA VAL A 136 11.16 -12.06 -9.59
C VAL A 136 11.94 -12.44 -8.33
N ASN A 137 12.18 -11.47 -7.45
CA ASN A 137 13.00 -11.64 -6.25
C ASN A 137 12.23 -12.17 -5.04
N SER A 138 10.89 -12.04 -5.03
CA SER A 138 10.04 -12.61 -3.99
C SER A 138 9.65 -14.05 -4.30
N SER A 139 9.06 -14.75 -3.32
CA SER A 139 8.52 -16.07 -3.56
C SER A 139 7.27 -15.99 -4.45
N ARG A 140 7.25 -16.78 -5.50
CA ARG A 140 6.08 -17.01 -6.34
C ARG A 140 5.84 -18.50 -6.52
N TRP A 141 4.60 -18.87 -6.77
CA TRP A 141 4.28 -20.22 -7.10
C TRP A 141 4.77 -20.55 -8.54
N ILE A 142 5.53 -21.64 -8.69
CA ILE A 142 6.02 -22.12 -10.00
C ILE A 142 5.74 -23.61 -10.08
N SER A 143 5.11 -24.07 -11.17
CA SER A 143 4.90 -25.49 -11.40
C SER A 143 6.23 -26.23 -11.45
N ARG A 144 6.25 -27.43 -10.84
CA ARG A 144 7.39 -28.36 -10.94
C ARG A 144 7.75 -28.73 -12.37
N ASP A 145 6.77 -28.72 -13.27
CA ASP A 145 7.00 -29.02 -14.68
C ASP A 145 7.85 -27.93 -15.37
N ILE A 146 7.85 -26.71 -14.81
CA ILE A 146 8.65 -25.58 -15.30
C ILE A 146 9.97 -25.49 -14.55
N SER A 147 9.94 -25.62 -13.24
CA SER A 147 11.13 -25.43 -12.38
C SER A 147 11.99 -26.67 -12.23
N GLY A 148 11.42 -27.86 -12.42
CA GLY A 148 12.06 -29.14 -12.08
C GLY A 148 12.08 -29.45 -10.57
N ASP A 149 11.60 -28.53 -9.72
CA ASP A 149 11.64 -28.66 -8.25
C ASP A 149 10.23 -28.55 -7.65
N PRO A 150 9.71 -29.62 -7.00
CA PRO A 150 8.42 -29.59 -6.32
C PRO A 150 8.30 -28.55 -5.20
N ALA A 151 9.40 -28.11 -4.60
CA ALA A 151 9.39 -27.10 -3.54
C ALA A 151 8.94 -25.71 -4.03
N THR A 152 8.98 -25.47 -5.33
CA THR A 152 8.51 -24.22 -5.93
C THR A 152 6.98 -24.10 -6.03
N GLU A 153 6.25 -25.21 -5.88
CA GLU A 153 4.79 -25.25 -5.77
C GLU A 153 4.35 -24.88 -4.35
N ASN A 154 4.80 -23.72 -3.88
CA ASN A 154 4.54 -23.26 -2.52
C ASN A 154 3.17 -22.55 -2.43
N PRO A 155 2.17 -23.12 -1.75
CA PRO A 155 0.84 -22.49 -1.61
C PRO A 155 0.86 -21.23 -0.74
N ASN A 156 1.94 -20.96 -0.01
CA ASN A 156 2.16 -19.77 0.79
C ASN A 156 3.05 -18.73 0.09
N ALA A 157 3.30 -18.89 -1.20
CA ALA A 157 4.07 -17.91 -1.96
C ALA A 157 3.39 -16.53 -1.95
N VAL A 158 4.21 -15.47 -1.98
CA VAL A 158 3.72 -14.08 -1.99
C VAL A 158 2.97 -13.76 -3.27
N TYR A 159 3.41 -14.34 -4.39
CA TYR A 159 2.77 -14.16 -5.69
C TYR A 159 2.18 -15.47 -6.21
N PRO A 160 0.99 -15.41 -6.82
CA PRO A 160 0.40 -16.56 -7.46
C PRO A 160 1.21 -16.97 -8.71
N ARG A 161 0.83 -18.09 -9.31
CA ARG A 161 1.42 -18.52 -10.57
C ARG A 161 1.30 -17.42 -11.64
N LEU A 162 2.30 -17.32 -12.48
CA LEU A 162 2.27 -16.41 -13.62
C LEU A 162 1.51 -17.06 -14.78
N LYS A 163 0.68 -16.27 -15.46
CA LYS A 163 -0.02 -16.68 -16.67
C LYS A 163 0.12 -15.59 -17.71
N PHE A 164 0.59 -15.94 -18.88
CA PHE A 164 0.70 -15.00 -19.98
C PHE A 164 -0.68 -14.72 -20.59
N GLY A 165 -0.93 -13.43 -20.89
CA GLY A 165 -2.21 -12.96 -21.40
C GLY A 165 -3.16 -12.49 -20.28
N GLY A 166 -3.37 -11.17 -20.19
CA GLY A 166 -4.06 -10.51 -19.09
C GLY A 166 -5.50 -10.99 -18.83
N GLU A 167 -6.22 -11.33 -19.88
CA GLU A 167 -7.59 -11.89 -19.78
C GLU A 167 -7.60 -13.24 -19.05
N ASN A 168 -6.51 -13.98 -19.11
CA ASN A 168 -6.41 -15.29 -18.49
C ASN A 168 -6.09 -15.26 -16.99
N ASN A 169 -5.76 -14.09 -16.42
CA ASN A 169 -5.47 -13.92 -14.99
C ASN A 169 -6.60 -13.22 -14.24
N VAL A 170 -7.80 -13.15 -14.79
CA VAL A 170 -8.91 -12.39 -14.19
C VAL A 170 -9.21 -12.86 -12.77
N ASN A 171 -9.10 -14.16 -12.49
CA ASN A 171 -9.23 -14.71 -11.14
C ASN A 171 -8.21 -14.10 -10.17
N ASN A 172 -6.91 -14.14 -10.52
CA ASN A 172 -5.84 -13.65 -9.63
C ASN A 172 -5.83 -12.13 -9.49
N ASN A 173 -6.45 -11.40 -10.41
CA ASN A 173 -6.49 -9.94 -10.43
C ASN A 173 -7.71 -9.36 -9.70
N GLN A 174 -8.56 -10.20 -9.08
CA GLN A 174 -9.72 -9.73 -8.33
C GLN A 174 -9.28 -8.93 -7.08
N TYR A 175 -10.04 -7.87 -6.77
CA TYR A 175 -9.88 -7.17 -5.49
C TYR A 175 -10.13 -8.15 -4.35
N SER A 176 -9.07 -8.43 -3.61
CA SER A 176 -9.09 -9.41 -2.52
C SER A 176 -8.11 -9.02 -1.43
N THR A 177 -8.21 -9.69 -0.29
CA THR A 177 -7.26 -9.49 0.81
C THR A 177 -5.81 -9.81 0.42
N HIS A 178 -5.60 -10.60 -0.65
CA HIS A 178 -4.28 -10.88 -1.21
C HIS A 178 -3.58 -9.59 -1.72
N TRP A 179 -4.32 -8.70 -2.34
CA TRP A 179 -3.82 -7.45 -2.92
C TRP A 179 -4.05 -6.23 -2.02
N LEU A 180 -4.71 -6.40 -0.88
CA LEU A 180 -4.96 -5.32 0.08
C LEU A 180 -3.68 -4.98 0.83
N ARG A 181 -3.33 -3.71 0.89
CA ARG A 181 -2.14 -3.21 1.58
C ARG A 181 -2.51 -2.18 2.65
N ASN A 182 -1.70 -2.13 3.70
CA ASN A 182 -1.83 -1.13 4.75
C ASN A 182 -1.20 0.19 4.26
N GLY A 183 -2.01 1.24 4.19
CA GLY A 183 -1.61 2.58 3.76
C GLY A 183 -1.17 3.51 4.90
N SER A 184 -1.05 3.00 6.13
CA SER A 184 -0.58 3.80 7.27
C SER A 184 0.92 4.05 7.17
N TYR A 185 1.34 5.26 7.51
CA TYR A 185 2.75 5.64 7.54
C TYR A 185 3.03 6.70 8.60
N LEU A 186 4.30 6.85 8.96
CA LEU A 186 4.88 7.96 9.71
C LEU A 186 6.07 8.49 8.92
N ARG A 187 6.11 9.81 8.69
CA ARG A 187 7.17 10.47 7.92
C ARG A 187 7.85 11.55 8.76
N LEU A 188 9.18 11.56 8.74
CA LEU A 188 9.96 12.72 9.17
C LEU A 188 9.81 13.79 8.10
N LYS A 189 8.82 14.70 8.32
CA LYS A 189 8.39 15.69 7.34
C LYS A 189 9.38 16.81 7.21
N THR A 190 9.88 17.31 8.35
CA THR A 190 10.87 18.38 8.38
C THR A 190 11.81 18.17 9.56
N VAL A 191 13.08 18.37 9.32
CA VAL A 191 14.09 18.60 10.37
C VAL A 191 14.85 19.86 10.01
N GLU A 192 15.03 20.74 10.98
CA GLU A 192 15.86 21.91 10.82
C GLU A 192 16.82 22.01 11.99
N ILE A 193 18.07 22.31 11.69
CA ILE A 193 19.11 22.59 12.69
C ILE A 193 19.79 23.90 12.26
N GLY A 194 19.81 24.86 13.15
CA GLY A 194 20.41 26.17 12.92
C GLY A 194 21.39 26.55 14.01
N TYR A 195 22.35 27.38 13.66
CA TYR A 195 23.25 27.99 14.61
C TYR A 195 23.39 29.48 14.35
N THR A 196 23.01 30.27 15.33
CA THR A 196 23.18 31.73 15.32
C THR A 196 24.51 32.09 15.96
N LEU A 197 25.37 32.75 15.21
CA LEU A 197 26.69 33.16 15.70
C LEU A 197 26.58 34.14 16.88
N PRO A 198 27.47 34.04 17.86
CA PRO A 198 27.51 34.96 19.02
C PRO A 198 27.70 36.43 18.57
N LYS A 199 27.04 37.37 19.26
CA LYS A 199 27.10 38.78 18.94
C LYS A 199 28.52 39.36 18.92
N ASN A 200 29.42 38.92 19.79
CA ASN A 200 30.82 39.35 19.87
C ASN A 200 31.64 39.01 18.59
N ILE A 201 31.20 38.01 17.82
CA ILE A 201 31.82 37.66 16.51
C ILE A 201 31.18 38.53 15.40
N VAL A 202 29.87 38.55 15.39
CA VAL A 202 29.09 39.16 14.30
C VAL A 202 29.27 40.69 14.25
N SER A 203 29.38 41.35 15.40
CA SER A 203 29.60 42.79 15.50
C SER A 203 30.95 43.27 14.95
N LYS A 204 31.97 42.39 14.99
CA LYS A 204 33.30 42.70 14.41
C LYS A 204 33.26 42.87 12.89
N ILE A 205 32.32 42.23 12.25
CA ILE A 205 32.12 42.28 10.80
C ILE A 205 30.91 43.17 10.39
N ARG A 206 30.41 43.97 11.34
CA ARG A 206 29.32 44.97 11.14
C ARG A 206 27.97 44.35 10.75
N PHE A 207 27.69 43.13 11.15
CA PHE A 207 26.37 42.53 11.02
C PHE A 207 25.67 42.48 12.38
N SER A 208 24.33 42.46 12.36
CA SER A 208 23.53 42.31 13.58
C SER A 208 23.25 40.86 13.92
N LYS A 209 23.13 40.00 12.89
CA LYS A 209 22.87 38.57 13.07
C LYS A 209 23.37 37.76 11.88
N ILE A 210 23.97 36.61 12.17
CA ILE A 210 24.29 35.59 11.16
C ILE A 210 23.79 34.25 11.70
N ARG A 211 22.93 33.55 10.93
CA ARG A 211 22.45 32.20 11.24
C ARG A 211 22.74 31.28 10.07
N LEU A 212 23.47 30.20 10.35
CA LEU A 212 23.65 29.08 9.43
C LEU A 212 22.57 28.04 9.75
N PHE A 213 21.99 27.41 8.74
CA PHE A 213 21.01 26.38 8.97
C PHE A 213 21.04 25.27 7.93
N PHE A 214 20.59 24.12 8.36
CA PHE A 214 20.34 22.94 7.56
C PHE A 214 18.86 22.61 7.69
N THR A 215 18.19 22.37 6.56
CA THR A 215 16.81 21.90 6.53
C THR A 215 16.72 20.63 5.67
N GLY A 216 16.13 19.58 6.24
CA GLY A 216 15.80 18.36 5.53
C GLY A 216 14.29 18.16 5.47
N THR A 217 13.77 17.78 4.31
CA THR A 217 12.35 17.46 4.16
C THR A 217 12.13 16.06 3.63
N ASN A 218 11.11 15.38 4.17
CA ASN A 218 10.71 14.02 3.78
C ASN A 218 11.83 12.98 3.86
N LEU A 219 12.77 13.13 4.80
CA LEU A 219 14.00 12.35 4.85
C LEU A 219 13.75 10.85 5.10
N LEU A 220 12.82 10.52 5.99
CA LEU A 220 12.54 9.15 6.42
C LEU A 220 11.04 8.88 6.37
N THR A 221 10.66 7.69 5.90
CA THR A 221 9.29 7.19 5.92
C THR A 221 9.24 5.80 6.53
N PHE A 222 8.43 5.66 7.56
CA PHE A 222 8.17 4.39 8.24
C PHE A 222 6.78 3.89 7.80
N SER A 223 6.73 2.77 7.09
CA SER A 223 5.51 2.13 6.61
C SER A 223 5.71 0.63 6.49
N LYS A 224 4.65 -0.14 6.64
CA LYS A 224 4.63 -1.57 6.29
C LYS A 224 4.64 -1.79 4.78
N PHE A 225 4.11 -0.83 4.03
CA PHE A 225 4.12 -0.86 2.57
C PHE A 225 5.49 -0.38 2.03
N LYS A 226 6.10 -1.14 1.10
CA LYS A 226 7.47 -0.93 0.64
C LYS A 226 7.64 -0.83 -0.88
N LEU A 227 6.58 -1.11 -1.67
CA LEU A 227 6.71 -1.12 -3.14
C LEU A 227 6.92 0.28 -3.72
N TRP A 228 6.22 1.29 -3.15
CA TRP A 228 6.38 2.71 -3.52
C TRP A 228 6.00 3.61 -2.36
N ASP A 229 5.96 4.92 -2.58
CA ASP A 229 5.61 5.89 -1.52
C ASP A 229 4.13 5.70 -1.08
N PRO A 230 3.86 5.47 0.22
CA PRO A 230 2.51 5.24 0.71
C PRO A 230 1.64 6.50 0.76
N GLU A 231 2.21 7.71 0.77
CA GLU A 231 1.45 8.96 0.94
C GLU A 231 0.54 9.27 -0.25
N PRO A 232 0.96 9.15 -1.51
CA PRO A 232 0.08 9.36 -2.66
C PRO A 232 -1.00 8.29 -2.82
N ARG A 233 -0.86 7.13 -2.16
CA ARG A 233 -1.82 6.00 -2.22
C ARG A 233 -2.15 5.58 -3.65
N SER A 234 -1.14 5.53 -4.50
CA SER A 234 -1.29 4.97 -5.84
C SER A 234 -1.63 3.48 -5.75
N ASN A 235 -2.60 3.04 -6.51
CA ASN A 235 -2.92 1.61 -6.60
C ASN A 235 -1.93 0.84 -7.46
N ASP A 236 -1.28 1.51 -8.41
CA ASP A 236 -0.43 0.93 -9.44
C ASP A 236 1.02 1.46 -9.45
N GLY A 237 1.37 2.33 -8.49
CA GLY A 237 2.69 2.93 -8.42
C GLY A 237 2.98 4.04 -9.44
N SER A 238 1.98 4.48 -10.20
CA SER A 238 2.15 5.49 -11.26
C SER A 238 2.33 6.92 -10.75
N PHE A 239 2.01 7.19 -9.49
CA PHE A 239 2.15 8.52 -8.91
C PHE A 239 3.60 8.85 -8.60
N TYR A 240 3.98 10.08 -8.89
CA TYR A 240 5.32 10.55 -8.59
C TYR A 240 5.58 10.50 -7.07
N PRO A 241 6.68 9.88 -6.61
CA PRO A 241 6.98 9.80 -5.19
C PRO A 241 7.32 11.16 -4.61
N ILE A 242 7.02 11.35 -3.33
CA ILE A 242 7.37 12.56 -2.62
C ILE A 242 8.89 12.68 -2.51
N THR A 243 9.42 13.78 -3.01
CA THR A 243 10.87 14.01 -3.06
C THR A 243 11.44 14.28 -1.66
N LYS A 244 12.64 13.78 -1.44
CA LYS A 244 13.49 14.18 -0.31
C LYS A 244 14.31 15.38 -0.73
N SER A 245 14.42 16.38 0.14
CA SER A 245 15.31 17.50 -0.10
C SER A 245 16.18 17.83 1.10
N VAL A 246 17.34 18.37 0.81
CA VAL A 246 18.32 18.87 1.78
C VAL A 246 18.75 20.25 1.34
N THR A 247 18.65 21.20 2.24
CA THR A 247 19.00 22.59 1.99
C THR A 247 19.95 23.10 3.06
N PHE A 248 20.99 23.77 2.65
CA PHE A 248 21.86 24.55 3.53
C PHE A 248 21.60 26.03 3.25
N GLY A 249 21.45 26.79 4.28
CA GLY A 249 21.12 28.21 4.15
C GLY A 249 21.90 29.09 5.13
N LEU A 250 21.97 30.36 4.77
CA LEU A 250 22.61 31.42 5.51
C LEU A 250 21.66 32.61 5.59
N ASN A 251 21.30 33.03 6.81
CA ASN A 251 20.55 34.25 7.06
C ASN A 251 21.49 35.31 7.62
N ILE A 252 21.57 36.46 6.97
CA ILE A 252 22.37 37.59 7.39
C ILE A 252 21.44 38.80 7.60
N SER A 253 21.61 39.50 8.74
CA SER A 253 20.95 40.78 9.02
C SER A 253 22.03 41.83 9.26
N LEU A 254 21.85 43.01 8.64
CA LEU A 254 22.66 44.21 8.81
C LEU A 254 22.28 44.99 10.06
#